data_b7229c1ac14ee716552eaedb74887d47
#
_entry.id   b7229c1ac14ee716552eaedb74887d47
#
_cell.length_a   1.000
_cell.length_b   1.000
_cell.length_c   1.000
_cell.angle_alpha   90.00
_cell.angle_beta   90.00
_cell.angle_gamma   90.00
#
_symmetry.space_group_name_H-M   'P 1'
#
loop_
_entity.id
_entity.type
_entity.pdbx_description
1 polymer ?
#
loop_
_entity_poly.entity_id
_entity_poly.type
_entity_poly.pdbx_seq_one_letter_code
_entity_poly.pdbx_strand_id
1 'polypeptide(L)'
;MTAVAAVDLGASGGRVMLGVIGGRDRLELRELHRFPNVPVRVLGTLHWDILSLFQGVLDGIRAAAGAAQVASVGIDTWGVDYGLLDEEGALLGNPVHYRDGRTDGMPGQVLAKVPADELYAITGIQQLPFNTICQLAAATASPELAAARTLLMIPDLLSYWLTGEIGAEVTNASTTQLYDVRAQAWATSLMTRVGIPPGIFPPLRRPGDTIGDLLPGVAAEAGFSAPVPVLAVGSHDTASAVAAVPAQGTDFAYISCGTWSLVGMELPGPVLSEASRRANFTNETGIDGTIRYLRNVMGLWLLQESVRAWSSRGAEADLGTLLTAAAEAPALRAVVDPDGPEFLAPGDMPARIAAACRRTGQDPPADPGATVRCILDSLALAHRRALAEVQELTGRHVDTVHIVGGGARNALLCQLTADACGLPVVAGPVEAAALGNVLVQGRARGAVPGDLGGMRELLRRTQDLRRFEPSRSGRRAWDEAARRVYPG
;
A
#
# COMPACT_ATOMS: atom_id res chain seq x y z
N MET A 1 9.35 16.73 -24.20
CA MET A 1 8.59 16.55 -22.95
C MET A 1 7.62 15.39 -23.15
N THR A 2 7.55 14.47 -22.21
CA THR A 2 6.65 13.31 -22.25
C THR A 2 5.60 13.48 -21.16
N ALA A 3 4.32 13.43 -21.53
CA ALA A 3 3.22 13.47 -20.60
C ALA A 3 2.60 12.06 -20.48
N VAL A 4 2.34 11.60 -19.27
CA VAL A 4 1.73 10.30 -18.98
C VAL A 4 0.60 10.45 -17.97
N ALA A 5 -0.42 9.60 -18.08
CA ALA A 5 -1.52 9.57 -17.13
C ALA A 5 -1.29 8.44 -16.10
N ALA A 6 -1.24 8.79 -14.84
CA ALA A 6 -1.13 7.84 -13.73
C ALA A 6 -2.46 7.77 -12.98
N VAL A 7 -3.06 6.60 -12.97
CA VAL A 7 -4.25 6.27 -12.19
C VAL A 7 -3.79 5.65 -10.87
N ASP A 8 -4.04 6.33 -9.76
CA ASP A 8 -3.66 5.93 -8.40
C ASP A 8 -4.93 5.73 -7.57
N LEU A 9 -5.25 4.46 -7.28
CA LEU A 9 -6.44 4.06 -6.54
C LEU A 9 -6.07 3.55 -5.14
N GLY A 10 -6.40 4.33 -4.14
CA GLY A 10 -6.32 3.87 -2.75
C GLY A 10 -7.63 3.32 -2.22
N ALA A 11 -7.60 2.76 -1.01
CA ALA A 11 -8.77 2.19 -0.34
C ALA A 11 -9.90 3.21 -0.02
N SER A 12 -9.62 4.50 -0.05
CA SER A 12 -10.60 5.56 0.28
C SER A 12 -10.91 6.52 -0.87
N GLY A 13 -10.21 6.43 -1.98
CA GLY A 13 -10.41 7.31 -3.13
C GLY A 13 -9.45 7.02 -4.26
N GLY A 14 -9.81 7.45 -5.46
CA GLY A 14 -8.99 7.39 -6.66
C GLY A 14 -8.61 8.76 -7.17
N ARG A 15 -7.49 8.82 -7.88
CA ARG A 15 -6.99 10.02 -8.54
C ARG A 15 -6.42 9.69 -9.90
N VAL A 16 -6.58 10.60 -10.83
CA VAL A 16 -5.84 10.55 -12.09
C VAL A 16 -4.93 11.77 -12.15
N MET A 17 -3.64 11.48 -12.25
CA MET A 17 -2.57 12.47 -12.24
C MET A 17 -1.93 12.56 -13.62
N LEU A 18 -1.62 13.77 -14.06
CA LEU A 18 -0.78 13.99 -15.23
C LEU A 18 0.66 14.18 -14.78
N GLY A 19 1.53 13.25 -15.17
CA GLY A 19 2.97 13.36 -14.99
C GLY A 19 3.59 14.00 -16.25
N VAL A 20 4.38 15.06 -16.08
CA VAL A 20 5.13 15.68 -17.18
C VAL A 20 6.62 15.56 -16.90
N ILE A 21 7.32 14.86 -17.79
CA ILE A 21 8.76 14.58 -17.68
C ILE A 21 9.48 15.36 -18.77
N GLY A 22 10.48 16.14 -18.38
CA GLY A 22 11.28 16.95 -19.30
C GLY A 22 12.76 16.94 -18.96
N GLY A 23 13.53 16.07 -19.62
CA GLY A 23 14.97 15.97 -19.38
C GLY A 23 15.31 15.49 -17.98
N ARG A 24 16.45 16.00 -17.42
CA ARG A 24 16.98 15.53 -16.14
C ARG A 24 16.47 16.30 -14.91
N ASP A 25 15.77 17.42 -15.10
CA ASP A 25 15.45 18.36 -14.02
C ASP A 25 13.98 18.78 -14.00
N ARG A 26 13.12 18.06 -14.70
CA ARG A 26 11.68 18.36 -14.70
C ARG A 26 10.87 17.09 -14.55
N LEU A 27 10.19 17.00 -13.42
CA LEU A 27 9.15 16.03 -13.11
C LEU A 27 8.03 16.77 -12.38
N GLU A 28 6.96 17.03 -13.08
CA GLU A 28 5.78 17.71 -12.54
C GLU A 28 4.63 16.72 -12.44
N LEU A 29 3.86 16.82 -11.38
CA LEU A 29 2.66 16.04 -11.16
C LEU A 29 1.48 16.99 -10.94
N ARG A 30 0.40 16.79 -11.69
CA ARG A 30 -0.82 17.58 -11.60
C ARG A 30 -2.02 16.67 -11.45
N GLU A 31 -2.78 16.83 -10.37
CA GLU A 31 -4.07 16.15 -10.20
C GLU A 31 -5.08 16.71 -11.20
N LEU A 32 -5.69 15.83 -11.98
CA LEU A 32 -6.68 16.19 -12.99
C LEU A 32 -8.08 15.78 -12.57
N HIS A 33 -8.20 14.66 -11.86
CA HIS A 33 -9.49 14.15 -11.41
C HIS A 33 -9.31 13.41 -10.08
N ARG A 34 -10.30 13.55 -9.21
CA ARG A 34 -10.38 12.85 -7.92
C ARG A 34 -11.80 12.33 -7.73
N PHE A 35 -11.92 11.11 -7.27
CA PHE A 35 -13.21 10.47 -7.01
C PHE A 35 -13.15 9.61 -5.74
N PRO A 36 -14.29 9.44 -5.05
CA PRO A 36 -14.35 8.62 -3.85
C PRO A 36 -14.27 7.13 -4.21
N ASN A 37 -13.75 6.34 -3.28
CA ASN A 37 -13.86 4.88 -3.27
C ASN A 37 -14.71 4.49 -2.05
N VAL A 38 -15.97 4.20 -2.29
CA VAL A 38 -16.95 3.93 -1.22
C VAL A 38 -17.40 2.49 -1.32
N PRO A 39 -17.02 1.63 -0.36
CA PRO A 39 -17.48 0.24 -0.34
C PRO A 39 -19.00 0.16 -0.12
N VAL A 40 -19.64 -0.81 -0.75
CA VAL A 40 -21.09 -1.03 -0.67
C VAL A 40 -21.40 -2.34 0.05
N ARG A 41 -22.30 -2.31 1.04
CA ARG A 41 -22.74 -3.52 1.74
C ARG A 41 -24.04 -4.05 1.14
N VAL A 42 -23.99 -5.29 0.65
CA VAL A 42 -25.16 -5.98 0.06
C VAL A 42 -25.34 -7.31 0.79
N LEU A 43 -26.51 -7.53 1.37
CA LEU A 43 -26.87 -8.76 2.11
C LEU A 43 -25.81 -9.20 3.15
N GLY A 44 -25.16 -8.22 3.79
CA GLY A 44 -24.14 -8.48 4.80
C GLY A 44 -22.70 -8.49 4.27
N THR A 45 -22.48 -8.75 2.98
CA THR A 45 -21.17 -8.75 2.32
C THR A 45 -20.74 -7.36 1.90
N LEU A 46 -19.50 -7.00 2.15
CA LEU A 46 -18.90 -5.73 1.77
C LEU A 46 -18.22 -5.87 0.40
N HIS A 47 -18.57 -5.02 -0.55
CA HIS A 47 -18.04 -5.04 -1.91
C HIS A 47 -17.37 -3.72 -2.28
N TRP A 48 -16.44 -3.78 -3.22
CA TRP A 48 -15.99 -2.62 -3.99
C TRP A 48 -17.03 -2.31 -5.07
N ASP A 49 -17.41 -1.04 -5.25
CA ASP A 49 -18.19 -0.60 -6.42
C ASP A 49 -17.22 -0.39 -7.60
N ILE A 50 -16.79 -1.52 -8.18
CA ILE A 50 -15.73 -1.51 -9.20
C ILE A 50 -16.15 -0.80 -10.49
N LEU A 51 -17.45 -0.78 -10.81
CA LEU A 51 -17.97 -0.08 -11.98
C LEU A 51 -17.92 1.44 -11.79
N SER A 52 -18.25 1.92 -10.59
CA SER A 52 -18.10 3.34 -10.24
C SER A 52 -16.63 3.77 -10.26
N LEU A 53 -15.72 2.91 -9.78
CA LEU A 53 -14.28 3.18 -9.86
C LEU A 53 -13.79 3.25 -11.30
N PHE A 54 -14.24 2.33 -12.17
CA PHE A 54 -13.89 2.35 -13.59
C PHE A 54 -14.41 3.61 -14.28
N GLN A 55 -15.63 4.07 -13.97
CA GLN A 55 -16.15 5.34 -14.47
C GLN A 55 -15.25 6.51 -14.05
N GLY A 56 -14.81 6.55 -12.79
CA GLY A 56 -13.88 7.58 -12.32
C GLY A 56 -12.52 7.54 -13.05
N VAL A 57 -12.04 6.33 -13.40
CA VAL A 57 -10.84 6.16 -14.24
C VAL A 57 -11.06 6.74 -15.63
N LEU A 58 -12.18 6.44 -16.29
CA LEU A 58 -12.50 6.97 -17.63
C LEU A 58 -12.62 8.50 -17.63
N ASP A 59 -13.28 9.07 -16.62
CA ASP A 59 -13.42 10.54 -16.49
C ASP A 59 -12.04 11.20 -16.29
N GLY A 60 -11.16 10.57 -15.50
CA GLY A 60 -9.80 11.05 -15.27
C GLY A 60 -8.91 10.93 -16.52
N ILE A 61 -9.00 9.83 -17.27
CA ILE A 61 -8.26 9.65 -18.53
C ILE A 61 -8.75 10.67 -19.57
N ARG A 62 -10.07 10.95 -19.62
CA ARG A 62 -10.64 12.01 -20.48
C ARG A 62 -10.08 13.38 -20.10
N ALA A 63 -9.97 13.69 -18.81
CA ALA A 63 -9.35 14.93 -18.34
C ALA A 63 -7.88 15.00 -18.76
N ALA A 64 -7.15 13.89 -18.76
CA ALA A 64 -5.76 13.83 -19.20
C ALA A 64 -5.62 14.06 -20.72
N ALA A 65 -6.48 13.45 -21.53
CA ALA A 65 -6.53 13.67 -22.98
C ALA A 65 -6.79 15.14 -23.33
N GLY A 66 -7.68 15.82 -22.60
CA GLY A 66 -7.94 17.24 -22.78
C GLY A 66 -6.82 18.17 -22.29
N ALA A 67 -5.93 17.68 -21.44
CA ALA A 67 -4.88 18.49 -20.83
C ALA A 67 -3.52 18.41 -21.55
N ALA A 68 -3.21 17.29 -22.21
CA ALA A 68 -1.93 17.06 -22.89
C ALA A 68 -2.00 15.93 -23.91
N GLN A 69 -1.00 15.86 -24.79
CA GLN A 69 -0.78 14.65 -25.59
C GLN A 69 -0.18 13.56 -24.70
N VAL A 70 -1.04 12.67 -24.20
CA VAL A 70 -0.66 11.57 -23.29
C VAL A 70 0.07 10.48 -24.06
N ALA A 71 1.26 10.12 -23.61
CA ALA A 71 2.10 9.09 -24.23
C ALA A 71 1.78 7.67 -23.74
N SER A 72 1.21 7.53 -22.56
CA SER A 72 0.78 6.26 -21.97
C SER A 72 -0.11 6.46 -20.76
N VAL A 73 -0.81 5.39 -20.35
CA VAL A 73 -1.59 5.28 -19.11
C VAL A 73 -1.00 4.15 -18.25
N GLY A 74 -0.92 4.34 -16.94
CA GLY A 74 -0.55 3.30 -15.99
C GLY A 74 -1.50 3.31 -14.80
N ILE A 75 -1.79 2.13 -14.24
CA ILE A 75 -2.73 1.96 -13.12
C ILE A 75 -2.04 1.27 -11.96
N ASP A 76 -2.08 1.88 -10.78
CA ASP A 76 -1.76 1.22 -9.51
C ASP A 76 -2.95 1.29 -8.55
N THR A 77 -3.07 0.27 -7.71
CA THR A 77 -4.14 0.16 -6.73
C THR A 77 -3.63 -0.52 -5.44
N TRP A 78 -4.50 -0.68 -4.46
CA TRP A 78 -4.23 -1.56 -3.32
C TRP A 78 -4.04 -3.02 -3.77
N GLY A 79 -3.38 -3.82 -2.93
CA GLY A 79 -3.16 -5.26 -3.17
C GLY A 79 -4.31 -6.15 -2.73
N VAL A 80 -4.13 -7.45 -2.85
CA VAL A 80 -4.88 -8.60 -2.35
C VAL A 80 -6.28 -8.84 -2.93
N ASP A 81 -6.99 -7.83 -3.44
CA ASP A 81 -8.34 -7.97 -3.96
C ASP A 81 -8.36 -8.27 -5.46
N TYR A 82 -9.40 -8.97 -5.90
CA TYR A 82 -9.51 -9.51 -7.25
C TYR A 82 -10.95 -9.52 -7.76
N GLY A 83 -11.08 -9.53 -9.09
CA GLY A 83 -12.30 -9.88 -9.80
C GLY A 83 -12.19 -11.23 -10.49
N LEU A 84 -13.32 -11.90 -10.68
CA LEU A 84 -13.43 -13.17 -11.40
C LEU A 84 -14.17 -12.95 -12.71
N LEU A 85 -13.62 -13.48 -13.81
CA LEU A 85 -14.24 -13.42 -15.13
C LEU A 85 -14.68 -14.81 -15.57
N ASP A 86 -15.79 -14.89 -16.30
CA ASP A 86 -16.27 -16.08 -16.98
C ASP A 86 -15.51 -16.38 -18.29
N GLU A 87 -16.01 -17.31 -19.11
CA GLU A 87 -15.35 -17.71 -20.36
C GLU A 87 -15.49 -16.63 -21.46
N GLU A 88 -16.49 -15.77 -21.39
CA GLU A 88 -16.69 -14.62 -22.28
C GLU A 88 -15.90 -13.38 -21.83
N GLY A 89 -15.22 -13.43 -20.67
CA GLY A 89 -14.49 -12.32 -20.09
C GLY A 89 -15.38 -11.32 -19.34
N ALA A 90 -16.61 -11.69 -19.04
CA ALA A 90 -17.52 -10.86 -18.24
C ALA A 90 -17.25 -11.03 -16.73
N LEU A 91 -17.36 -9.94 -15.98
CA LEU A 91 -17.17 -9.95 -14.53
C LEU A 91 -18.33 -10.68 -13.82
N LEU A 92 -18.02 -11.69 -13.03
CA LEU A 92 -18.99 -12.55 -12.32
C LEU A 92 -19.64 -11.89 -11.10
N GLY A 93 -19.24 -10.68 -10.75
CA GLY A 93 -19.78 -9.90 -9.65
C GLY A 93 -18.78 -8.87 -9.13
N ASN A 94 -19.27 -7.88 -8.40
CA ASN A 94 -18.38 -6.90 -7.78
C ASN A 94 -17.38 -7.58 -6.84
N PRO A 95 -16.07 -7.22 -6.90
CA PRO A 95 -15.06 -7.73 -5.99
C PRO A 95 -15.45 -7.55 -4.52
N VAL A 96 -15.24 -8.58 -3.71
CA VAL A 96 -15.47 -8.49 -2.27
C VAL A 96 -14.30 -7.75 -1.64
N HIS A 97 -14.61 -6.84 -0.74
CA HIS A 97 -13.64 -5.99 -0.06
C HIS A 97 -12.79 -6.81 0.93
N TYR A 98 -11.49 -6.56 1.01
CA TYR A 98 -10.56 -7.28 1.89
C TYR A 98 -10.89 -7.21 3.39
N ARG A 99 -11.69 -6.21 3.83
CA ARG A 99 -12.18 -6.09 5.22
C ARG A 99 -13.52 -6.78 5.46
N ASP A 100 -14.02 -7.57 4.50
CA ASP A 100 -15.23 -8.37 4.70
C ASP A 100 -14.96 -9.51 5.70
N GLY A 101 -15.95 -9.81 6.54
CA GLY A 101 -15.83 -10.87 7.54
C GLY A 101 -15.78 -12.29 7.00
N ARG A 102 -15.93 -12.49 5.66
CA ARG A 102 -15.89 -13.84 5.05
C ARG A 102 -14.57 -14.59 5.29
N THR A 103 -13.50 -13.85 5.59
CA THR A 103 -12.18 -14.42 5.84
C THR A 103 -11.90 -14.73 7.31
N ASP A 104 -12.86 -14.48 8.20
CA ASP A 104 -12.73 -14.81 9.62
C ASP A 104 -12.49 -16.32 9.80
N GLY A 105 -11.41 -16.68 10.50
CA GLY A 105 -11.01 -18.08 10.68
C GLY A 105 -10.33 -18.76 9.48
N MET A 106 -10.32 -18.13 8.29
CA MET A 106 -9.70 -18.73 7.09
C MET A 106 -8.19 -18.98 7.23
N PRO A 107 -7.38 -18.12 7.91
CA PRO A 107 -5.97 -18.45 8.12
C PRO A 107 -5.76 -19.82 8.76
N GLY A 108 -6.57 -20.20 9.77
CA GLY A 108 -6.50 -21.52 10.39
C GLY A 108 -6.85 -22.66 9.43
N GLN A 109 -7.83 -22.46 8.55
CA GLN A 109 -8.21 -23.47 7.54
C GLN A 109 -7.15 -23.65 6.46
N VAL A 110 -6.50 -22.57 6.02
CA VAL A 110 -5.35 -22.63 5.10
C VAL A 110 -4.19 -23.38 5.74
N LEU A 111 -3.84 -23.02 6.98
CA LEU A 111 -2.72 -23.62 7.71
C LEU A 111 -2.97 -25.10 8.09
N ALA A 112 -4.23 -25.52 8.17
CA ALA A 112 -4.57 -26.96 8.32
C ALA A 112 -4.23 -27.77 7.06
N LYS A 113 -4.17 -27.14 5.88
CA LYS A 113 -3.83 -27.80 4.59
C LYS A 113 -2.35 -27.63 4.24
N VAL A 114 -1.75 -26.49 4.59
CA VAL A 114 -0.36 -26.15 4.30
C VAL A 114 0.29 -25.58 5.56
N PRO A 115 1.30 -26.25 6.16
CA PRO A 115 2.00 -25.75 7.34
C PRO A 115 2.55 -24.34 7.15
N ALA A 116 2.56 -23.55 8.22
CA ALA A 116 2.93 -22.14 8.16
C ALA A 116 4.38 -21.91 7.69
N ASP A 117 5.30 -22.77 8.06
CA ASP A 117 6.70 -22.75 7.65
C ASP A 117 6.85 -23.03 6.16
N GLU A 118 6.12 -24.01 5.63
CA GLU A 118 6.11 -24.34 4.21
C GLU A 118 5.47 -23.19 3.40
N LEU A 119 4.30 -22.69 3.84
CA LEU A 119 3.63 -21.58 3.18
C LEU A 119 4.54 -20.36 3.09
N TYR A 120 5.23 -20.02 4.18
CA TYR A 120 6.15 -18.89 4.22
C TYR A 120 7.42 -19.16 3.37
N ALA A 121 7.95 -20.37 3.38
CA ALA A 121 9.13 -20.73 2.59
C ALA A 121 8.90 -20.61 1.07
N ILE A 122 7.66 -20.79 0.61
CA ILE A 122 7.25 -20.61 -0.78
C ILE A 122 6.98 -19.14 -1.09
N THR A 123 6.13 -18.50 -0.30
CA THR A 123 5.55 -17.19 -0.64
C THR A 123 6.24 -16.02 0.01
N GLY A 124 6.83 -16.22 1.19
CA GLY A 124 7.45 -15.17 2.00
C GLY A 124 6.48 -14.11 2.52
N ILE A 125 5.19 -14.34 2.45
CA ILE A 125 4.16 -13.32 2.73
C ILE A 125 3.72 -13.35 4.20
N GLN A 126 3.60 -12.17 4.79
CA GLN A 126 3.03 -11.92 6.12
C GLN A 126 1.66 -12.59 6.23
N GLN A 127 1.42 -13.32 7.33
CA GLN A 127 0.13 -13.96 7.57
C GLN A 127 -0.90 -12.93 8.04
N LEU A 128 -1.88 -12.65 7.16
CA LEU A 128 -2.98 -11.74 7.41
C LEU A 128 -4.30 -12.37 6.95
N PRO A 129 -5.42 -12.14 7.64
CA PRO A 129 -6.69 -12.77 7.31
C PRO A 129 -7.21 -12.36 5.93
N PHE A 130 -6.84 -11.21 5.45
CA PHE A 130 -7.30 -10.65 4.18
C PHE A 130 -6.44 -11.03 2.96
N ASN A 131 -5.37 -11.81 3.11
CA ASN A 131 -4.58 -12.28 1.96
C ASN A 131 -5.46 -13.00 0.95
N THR A 132 -5.14 -12.87 -0.34
CA THR A 132 -5.94 -13.45 -1.43
C THR A 132 -6.16 -14.96 -1.25
N ILE A 133 -5.15 -15.69 -0.75
CA ILE A 133 -5.29 -17.13 -0.45
C ILE A 133 -6.44 -17.40 0.53
N CYS A 134 -6.60 -16.56 1.57
CA CYS A 134 -7.68 -16.68 2.54
C CYS A 134 -9.03 -16.30 1.93
N GLN A 135 -9.06 -15.26 1.10
CA GLN A 135 -10.27 -14.83 0.39
C GLN A 135 -10.76 -15.93 -0.59
N LEU A 136 -9.86 -16.54 -1.36
CA LEU A 136 -10.18 -17.63 -2.27
C LEU A 136 -10.56 -18.93 -1.52
N ALA A 137 -9.88 -19.21 -0.40
CA ALA A 137 -10.25 -20.34 0.45
C ALA A 137 -11.70 -20.21 0.97
N ALA A 138 -12.12 -18.99 1.35
CA ALA A 138 -13.50 -18.71 1.73
C ALA A 138 -14.48 -18.83 0.56
N ALA A 139 -14.03 -18.64 -0.68
CA ALA A 139 -14.86 -18.68 -1.87
C ALA A 139 -14.90 -20.07 -2.55
N THR A 140 -14.20 -21.10 -2.06
CA THR A 140 -14.07 -22.40 -2.74
C THR A 140 -15.39 -23.11 -3.04
N ALA A 141 -16.45 -22.82 -2.28
CA ALA A 141 -17.79 -23.36 -2.50
C ALA A 141 -18.72 -22.38 -3.24
N SER A 142 -18.22 -21.20 -3.67
CA SER A 142 -19.07 -20.23 -4.33
C SER A 142 -19.31 -20.57 -5.80
N PRO A 143 -20.51 -20.26 -6.33
CA PRO A 143 -20.82 -20.46 -7.75
C PRO A 143 -19.94 -19.56 -8.64
N GLU A 144 -19.55 -18.37 -8.17
CA GLU A 144 -18.69 -17.45 -8.92
C GLU A 144 -17.30 -18.07 -9.15
N LEU A 145 -16.66 -18.66 -8.13
CA LEU A 145 -15.37 -19.32 -8.31
C LEU A 145 -15.48 -20.57 -9.18
N ALA A 146 -16.59 -21.31 -9.10
CA ALA A 146 -16.83 -22.47 -9.95
C ALA A 146 -17.00 -22.10 -11.43
N ALA A 147 -17.62 -20.96 -11.73
CA ALA A 147 -17.79 -20.42 -13.08
C ALA A 147 -16.55 -19.68 -13.61
N ALA A 148 -15.64 -19.26 -12.74
CA ALA A 148 -14.49 -18.45 -13.11
C ALA A 148 -13.55 -19.17 -14.10
N ARG A 149 -13.07 -18.41 -15.08
CA ARG A 149 -12.03 -18.81 -16.04
C ARG A 149 -10.77 -17.95 -15.89
N THR A 150 -10.93 -16.75 -15.38
CA THR A 150 -9.79 -15.83 -15.14
C THR A 150 -9.98 -15.11 -13.82
N LEU A 151 -8.88 -14.97 -13.08
CA LEU A 151 -8.77 -14.09 -11.91
C LEU A 151 -7.88 -12.93 -12.27
N LEU A 152 -8.34 -11.70 -12.06
CA LEU A 152 -7.54 -10.48 -12.23
C LEU A 152 -7.50 -9.71 -10.91
N MET A 153 -6.29 -9.29 -10.50
CA MET A 153 -6.17 -8.33 -9.43
C MET A 153 -6.82 -7.01 -9.85
N ILE A 154 -7.18 -6.16 -8.92
CA ILE A 154 -7.94 -4.93 -9.24
C ILE A 154 -7.28 -4.08 -10.34
N PRO A 155 -5.96 -3.79 -10.30
CA PRO A 155 -5.34 -2.99 -11.36
C PRO A 155 -5.32 -3.72 -12.71
N ASP A 156 -5.18 -5.04 -12.69
CA ASP A 156 -5.21 -5.86 -13.90
C ASP A 156 -6.62 -5.92 -14.51
N LEU A 157 -7.66 -5.98 -13.68
CA LEU A 157 -9.06 -5.92 -14.12
C LEU A 157 -9.39 -4.59 -14.81
N LEU A 158 -8.95 -3.48 -14.22
CA LEU A 158 -9.16 -2.16 -14.81
C LEU A 158 -8.35 -2.01 -16.11
N SER A 159 -7.12 -2.53 -16.14
CA SER A 159 -6.29 -2.56 -17.35
C SER A 159 -6.90 -3.43 -18.45
N TYR A 160 -7.48 -4.58 -18.09
CA TYR A 160 -8.22 -5.44 -19.01
C TYR A 160 -9.42 -4.69 -19.64
N TRP A 161 -10.20 -3.99 -18.86
CA TRP A 161 -11.32 -3.21 -19.39
C TRP A 161 -10.88 -2.05 -20.29
N LEU A 162 -9.67 -1.52 -20.09
CA LEU A 162 -9.12 -0.50 -20.98
C LEU A 162 -8.57 -1.07 -22.30
N THR A 163 -8.02 -2.30 -22.28
CA THR A 163 -7.20 -2.84 -23.39
C THR A 163 -7.72 -4.13 -24.00
N GLY A 164 -8.53 -4.90 -23.28
CA GLY A 164 -8.88 -6.27 -23.65
C GLY A 164 -7.81 -7.34 -23.34
N GLU A 165 -6.65 -6.93 -22.79
CA GLU A 165 -5.50 -7.82 -22.59
C GLU A 165 -5.45 -8.41 -21.18
N ILE A 166 -5.42 -9.73 -21.07
CA ILE A 166 -5.38 -10.49 -19.80
C ILE A 166 -3.93 -10.70 -19.35
N GLY A 167 -3.64 -10.45 -18.06
CA GLY A 167 -2.35 -10.70 -17.42
C GLY A 167 -2.38 -10.24 -15.97
N ALA A 168 -1.36 -10.60 -15.20
CA ALA A 168 -1.20 -10.18 -13.79
C ALA A 168 0.17 -9.52 -13.59
N GLU A 169 0.18 -8.32 -13.02
CA GLU A 169 1.43 -7.62 -12.74
C GLU A 169 2.06 -8.15 -11.44
N VAL A 170 3.37 -8.45 -11.49
CA VAL A 170 4.08 -9.20 -10.44
C VAL A 170 4.11 -8.52 -9.08
N THR A 171 4.10 -7.18 -9.01
CA THR A 171 4.16 -6.50 -7.71
C THR A 171 2.86 -6.64 -6.94
N ASN A 172 1.71 -6.71 -7.64
CA ASN A 172 0.42 -6.99 -7.04
C ASN A 172 0.22 -8.51 -6.87
N ALA A 173 0.55 -9.32 -7.87
CA ALA A 173 0.49 -10.78 -7.79
C ALA A 173 1.25 -11.33 -6.58
N SER A 174 2.40 -10.76 -6.23
CA SER A 174 3.19 -11.20 -5.07
C SER A 174 2.49 -10.97 -3.72
N THR A 175 1.50 -10.07 -3.63
CA THR A 175 0.75 -9.84 -2.37
C THR A 175 -0.23 -10.96 -2.03
N THR A 176 -0.55 -11.82 -2.99
CA THR A 176 -1.64 -12.80 -2.93
C THR A 176 -1.42 -13.95 -1.95
N GLN A 177 -0.16 -14.20 -1.53
CA GLN A 177 0.26 -15.43 -0.84
C GLN A 177 0.05 -16.70 -1.70
N LEU A 178 0.01 -16.52 -3.03
CA LEU A 178 -0.12 -17.58 -4.06
C LEU A 178 0.98 -17.50 -5.12
N TYR A 179 1.97 -16.64 -4.89
CA TYR A 179 3.14 -16.45 -5.73
C TYR A 179 4.38 -17.06 -5.06
N ASP A 180 5.13 -17.87 -5.78
CA ASP A 180 6.43 -18.38 -5.33
C ASP A 180 7.49 -17.30 -5.59
N VAL A 181 7.97 -16.70 -4.51
CA VAL A 181 8.90 -15.57 -4.59
C VAL A 181 10.29 -15.96 -5.12
N ARG A 182 10.70 -17.22 -5.00
CA ARG A 182 11.98 -17.74 -5.56
C ARG A 182 11.84 -18.13 -7.02
N ALA A 183 10.78 -18.86 -7.34
CA ALA A 183 10.51 -19.29 -8.72
C ALA A 183 10.03 -18.14 -9.61
N GLN A 184 9.59 -17.03 -9.01
CA GLN A 184 8.96 -15.89 -9.70
C GLN A 184 7.78 -16.33 -10.58
N ALA A 185 6.93 -17.18 -10.04
CA ALA A 185 5.80 -17.81 -10.73
C ALA A 185 4.63 -18.05 -9.76
N TRP A 186 3.46 -18.35 -10.31
CA TRP A 186 2.34 -18.80 -9.51
C TRP A 186 2.64 -20.13 -8.81
N ALA A 187 2.34 -20.23 -7.53
CA ALA A 187 2.56 -21.41 -6.70
C ALA A 187 1.44 -22.46 -6.91
N THR A 188 1.37 -23.06 -8.10
CA THR A 188 0.27 -23.93 -8.53
C THR A 188 0.04 -25.16 -7.65
N SER A 189 1.11 -25.76 -7.11
CA SER A 189 1.00 -26.87 -6.16
C SER A 189 0.36 -26.46 -4.85
N LEU A 190 0.69 -25.26 -4.35
CA LEU A 190 0.08 -24.67 -3.17
C LEU A 190 -1.41 -24.40 -3.41
N MET A 191 -1.77 -23.79 -4.55
CA MET A 191 -3.16 -23.54 -4.93
C MET A 191 -3.99 -24.81 -4.92
N THR A 192 -3.51 -25.88 -5.55
CA THR A 192 -4.18 -27.18 -5.60
C THR A 192 -4.43 -27.75 -4.21
N ARG A 193 -3.45 -27.67 -3.31
CA ARG A 193 -3.58 -28.18 -1.94
C ARG A 193 -4.63 -27.41 -1.14
N VAL A 194 -4.74 -26.11 -1.34
CA VAL A 194 -5.75 -25.27 -0.67
C VAL A 194 -7.14 -25.47 -1.29
N GLY A 195 -7.23 -25.98 -2.52
CA GLY A 195 -8.45 -26.19 -3.28
C GLY A 195 -8.80 -25.01 -4.18
N ILE A 196 -7.81 -24.22 -4.55
CA ILE A 196 -7.93 -23.08 -5.47
C ILE A 196 -7.54 -23.59 -6.87
N PRO A 197 -8.36 -23.37 -7.92
CA PRO A 197 -8.06 -23.83 -9.27
C PRO A 197 -6.90 -23.03 -9.90
N PRO A 198 -5.74 -23.66 -10.19
CA PRO A 198 -4.58 -22.92 -10.72
C PRO A 198 -4.82 -22.34 -12.13
N GLY A 199 -5.73 -22.95 -12.89
CA GLY A 199 -5.98 -22.58 -14.29
C GLY A 199 -6.65 -21.21 -14.49
N ILE A 200 -7.12 -20.56 -13.42
CA ILE A 200 -7.72 -19.21 -13.52
C ILE A 200 -6.68 -18.08 -13.41
N PHE A 201 -5.44 -18.39 -13.05
CA PHE A 201 -4.39 -17.38 -12.86
C PHE A 201 -3.71 -17.07 -14.20
N PRO A 202 -3.71 -15.79 -14.64
CA PRO A 202 -3.18 -15.41 -15.94
C PRO A 202 -1.65 -15.36 -15.96
N PRO A 203 -1.03 -15.22 -17.15
CA PRO A 203 0.40 -14.99 -17.29
C PRO A 203 0.86 -13.74 -16.53
N LEU A 204 2.07 -13.80 -15.96
CA LEU A 204 2.67 -12.69 -15.23
C LEU A 204 3.28 -11.65 -16.17
N ARG A 205 3.20 -10.38 -15.77
CA ARG A 205 3.79 -9.21 -16.44
C ARG A 205 4.72 -8.48 -15.48
N ARG A 206 5.69 -7.74 -16.02
CA ARG A 206 6.64 -6.95 -15.23
C ARG A 206 6.36 -5.46 -15.38
N PRO A 207 6.70 -4.65 -14.37
CA PRO A 207 6.68 -3.19 -14.51
C PRO A 207 7.52 -2.73 -15.71
N GLY A 208 6.91 -1.90 -16.56
CA GLY A 208 7.49 -1.42 -17.82
C GLY A 208 7.00 -2.17 -19.07
N ASP A 209 6.39 -3.34 -18.92
CA ASP A 209 5.80 -4.06 -20.06
C ASP A 209 4.60 -3.28 -20.63
N THR A 210 4.43 -3.33 -21.94
CA THR A 210 3.22 -2.84 -22.61
C THR A 210 2.11 -3.87 -22.42
N ILE A 211 0.97 -3.45 -21.85
CA ILE A 211 -0.22 -4.30 -21.70
C ILE A 211 -0.94 -4.40 -23.04
N GLY A 212 -1.26 -3.28 -23.64
CA GLY A 212 -1.97 -3.13 -24.92
C GLY A 212 -2.30 -1.66 -25.15
N ASP A 213 -2.86 -1.34 -26.29
CA ASP A 213 -3.41 -0.01 -26.54
C ASP A 213 -4.83 0.10 -25.97
N LEU A 214 -5.26 1.33 -25.65
CA LEU A 214 -6.65 1.57 -25.31
C LEU A 214 -7.57 1.04 -26.41
N LEU A 215 -8.62 0.31 -26.01
CA LEU A 215 -9.66 -0.15 -26.94
C LEU A 215 -10.22 1.04 -27.74
N PRO A 216 -10.57 0.87 -29.03
CA PRO A 216 -11.06 1.97 -29.86
C PRO A 216 -12.25 2.72 -29.23
N GLY A 217 -13.19 2.00 -28.61
CA GLY A 217 -14.33 2.59 -27.90
C GLY A 217 -13.90 3.44 -26.71
N VAL A 218 -12.97 2.94 -25.89
CA VAL A 218 -12.41 3.66 -24.73
C VAL A 218 -11.63 4.90 -25.18
N ALA A 219 -10.78 4.76 -26.20
CA ALA A 219 -10.00 5.87 -26.75
C ALA A 219 -10.91 6.99 -27.29
N ALA A 220 -11.96 6.61 -28.04
CA ALA A 220 -12.93 7.57 -28.59
C ALA A 220 -13.71 8.28 -27.47
N GLU A 221 -14.18 7.54 -26.45
CA GLU A 221 -14.90 8.10 -25.31
C GLU A 221 -14.02 9.05 -24.49
N ALA A 222 -12.74 8.71 -24.30
CA ALA A 222 -11.76 9.55 -23.61
C ALA A 222 -11.25 10.72 -24.47
N GLY A 223 -11.55 10.77 -25.78
CA GLY A 223 -11.17 11.86 -26.67
C GLY A 223 -9.76 11.75 -27.24
N PHE A 224 -9.16 10.54 -27.28
CA PHE A 224 -7.88 10.29 -27.94
C PHE A 224 -8.08 10.10 -29.45
N SER A 225 -7.22 10.75 -30.23
CA SER A 225 -7.19 10.65 -31.70
C SER A 225 -6.13 9.69 -32.23
N ALA A 226 -5.27 9.17 -31.37
CA ALA A 226 -4.19 8.23 -31.69
C ALA A 226 -4.16 7.09 -30.66
N PRO A 227 -3.60 5.91 -30.99
CA PRO A 227 -3.39 4.84 -30.04
C PRO A 227 -2.58 5.29 -28.83
N VAL A 228 -3.02 4.93 -27.63
CA VAL A 228 -2.33 5.23 -26.37
C VAL A 228 -2.13 3.92 -25.63
N PRO A 229 -0.87 3.49 -25.40
CA PRO A 229 -0.59 2.25 -24.71
C PRO A 229 -0.88 2.38 -23.20
N VAL A 230 -1.40 1.30 -22.63
CA VAL A 230 -1.45 1.07 -21.20
C VAL A 230 -0.19 0.28 -20.81
N LEU A 231 0.54 0.77 -19.83
CA LEU A 231 1.79 0.17 -19.36
C LEU A 231 1.60 -0.46 -17.98
N ALA A 232 2.16 -1.63 -17.80
CA ALA A 232 2.32 -2.20 -16.46
C ALA A 232 3.28 -1.31 -15.67
N VAL A 233 2.86 -0.93 -14.48
CA VAL A 233 3.67 -0.16 -13.51
C VAL A 233 3.87 -1.02 -12.26
N GLY A 234 4.43 -0.52 -11.19
CA GLY A 234 4.29 -1.19 -9.90
C GLY A 234 2.82 -1.11 -9.48
N SER A 235 2.02 -2.07 -9.92
CA SER A 235 0.56 -1.96 -9.85
C SER A 235 0.00 -2.15 -8.43
N HIS A 236 0.80 -2.65 -7.49
CA HIS A 236 0.56 -2.41 -6.07
C HIS A 236 1.05 -0.99 -5.71
N ASP A 237 0.16 -0.12 -5.23
CA ASP A 237 0.43 1.29 -4.90
C ASP A 237 1.72 1.47 -4.08
N THR A 238 1.97 0.55 -3.14
CA THR A 238 3.19 0.55 -2.35
C THR A 238 4.43 0.21 -3.19
N ALA A 239 4.34 -0.61 -4.24
CA ALA A 239 5.48 -0.86 -5.12
C ALA A 239 5.85 0.39 -5.90
N SER A 240 4.87 1.10 -6.42
CA SER A 240 5.06 2.42 -7.02
C SER A 240 5.61 3.43 -6.01
N ALA A 241 5.07 3.47 -4.77
CA ALA A 241 5.56 4.37 -3.74
C ALA A 241 7.03 4.10 -3.36
N VAL A 242 7.46 2.83 -3.27
CA VAL A 242 8.86 2.46 -2.97
C VAL A 242 9.78 2.80 -4.14
N ALA A 243 9.34 2.67 -5.38
CA ALA A 243 10.10 3.16 -6.54
C ALA A 243 10.39 4.66 -6.46
N ALA A 244 9.46 5.42 -5.87
CA ALA A 244 9.58 6.85 -5.66
C ALA A 244 10.25 7.25 -4.33
N VAL A 245 10.83 6.34 -3.58
CA VAL A 245 11.66 6.67 -2.41
C VAL A 245 12.95 7.35 -2.90
N PRO A 246 13.25 8.61 -2.48
CA PRO A 246 14.39 9.36 -3.00
C PRO A 246 15.73 8.93 -2.38
N ALA A 247 15.92 7.64 -2.16
CA ALA A 247 17.08 7.07 -1.49
C ALA A 247 18.36 7.19 -2.31
N GLN A 248 19.50 7.28 -1.61
CA GLN A 248 20.84 7.11 -2.16
C GLN A 248 21.46 5.87 -1.56
N GLY A 249 22.06 5.03 -2.40
CA GLY A 249 22.66 3.77 -1.95
C GLY A 249 21.62 2.74 -1.52
N THR A 250 22.02 1.86 -0.62
CA THR A 250 21.25 0.68 -0.19
C THR A 250 20.93 0.65 1.31
N ASP A 251 21.51 1.57 2.10
CA ASP A 251 21.44 1.54 3.57
C ASP A 251 20.34 2.47 4.09
N PHE A 252 19.14 2.28 3.51
CA PHE A 252 17.95 3.02 3.86
C PHE A 252 16.80 2.07 4.21
N ALA A 253 15.90 2.59 5.04
CA ALA A 253 14.59 2.02 5.21
C ALA A 253 13.52 2.99 4.68
N TYR A 254 12.35 2.45 4.37
CA TYR A 254 11.21 3.25 3.98
C TYR A 254 9.99 2.97 4.86
N ILE A 255 9.14 3.98 4.95
CA ILE A 255 7.81 3.91 5.55
C ILE A 255 6.84 4.50 4.53
N SER A 256 6.10 3.66 3.82
CA SER A 256 4.97 4.10 3.02
C SER A 256 3.79 4.32 3.97
N CYS A 257 3.54 5.57 4.32
CA CYS A 257 2.62 5.96 5.38
C CYS A 257 1.34 6.56 4.84
N GLY A 258 0.26 5.83 4.98
CA GLY A 258 -1.11 6.22 4.66
C GLY A 258 -2.06 5.68 5.72
N THR A 259 -3.17 5.06 5.33
CA THR A 259 -4.08 4.31 6.22
C THR A 259 -3.30 3.20 6.95
N TRP A 260 -2.42 2.51 6.23
CA TRP A 260 -1.39 1.62 6.76
C TRP A 260 -0.04 2.31 6.76
N SER A 261 0.91 1.81 7.57
CA SER A 261 2.34 2.11 7.50
C SER A 261 3.08 0.84 7.09
N LEU A 262 3.61 0.80 5.87
CA LEU A 262 4.41 -0.31 5.40
C LEU A 262 5.88 0.03 5.65
N VAL A 263 6.45 -0.62 6.67
CA VAL A 263 7.80 -0.32 7.18
C VAL A 263 8.76 -1.39 6.74
N GLY A 264 9.81 -1.04 6.00
CA GLY A 264 10.72 -2.06 5.49
C GLY A 264 11.96 -1.54 4.78
N MET A 265 12.63 -2.47 4.10
CA MET A 265 13.82 -2.24 3.27
C MET A 265 13.59 -2.82 1.87
N GLU A 266 14.30 -2.27 0.91
CA GLU A 266 14.40 -2.85 -0.43
C GLU A 266 15.62 -3.75 -0.50
N LEU A 267 15.42 -5.01 -0.86
CA LEU A 267 16.44 -6.04 -0.86
C LEU A 267 16.65 -6.65 -2.26
N PRO A 268 17.83 -7.19 -2.57
CA PRO A 268 18.08 -7.90 -3.83
C PRO A 268 17.46 -9.30 -3.88
N GLY A 269 16.97 -9.83 -2.76
CA GLY A 269 16.37 -11.17 -2.68
C GLY A 269 15.57 -11.36 -1.40
N PRO A 270 14.71 -12.41 -1.34
CA PRO A 270 13.79 -12.62 -0.24
C PRO A 270 14.47 -13.15 1.04
N VAL A 271 13.95 -12.78 2.20
CA VAL A 271 14.31 -13.29 3.52
C VAL A 271 13.24 -14.26 3.99
N LEU A 272 13.52 -15.56 3.92
CA LEU A 272 12.59 -16.65 4.16
C LEU A 272 12.95 -17.48 5.41
N SER A 273 13.64 -16.88 6.37
CA SER A 273 14.02 -17.53 7.62
C SER A 273 12.82 -17.73 8.54
N GLU A 274 12.91 -18.72 9.43
CA GLU A 274 11.91 -18.94 10.46
C GLU A 274 11.77 -17.72 11.40
N ALA A 275 12.87 -17.01 11.67
CA ALA A 275 12.84 -15.77 12.42
C ALA A 275 11.98 -14.69 11.71
N SER A 276 12.16 -14.55 10.39
CA SER A 276 11.35 -13.63 9.57
C SER A 276 9.86 -14.00 9.60
N ARG A 277 9.55 -15.29 9.48
CA ARG A 277 8.17 -15.79 9.60
C ARG A 277 7.55 -15.46 10.95
N ARG A 278 8.27 -15.70 12.06
CA ARG A 278 7.78 -15.40 13.41
C ARG A 278 7.59 -13.91 13.66
N ALA A 279 8.46 -13.08 13.12
CA ALA A 279 8.33 -11.63 13.17
C ALA A 279 7.25 -11.10 12.21
N ASN A 280 6.62 -11.99 11.42
CA ASN A 280 5.53 -11.72 10.48
C ASN A 280 5.88 -10.64 9.45
N PHE A 281 7.07 -10.74 8.84
CA PHE A 281 7.49 -9.91 7.71
C PHE A 281 7.02 -10.50 6.38
N THR A 282 6.88 -9.63 5.37
CA THR A 282 6.46 -9.99 4.01
C THR A 282 7.58 -9.69 3.00
N ASN A 283 7.67 -10.52 1.96
CA ASN A 283 8.59 -10.38 0.83
C ASN A 283 7.76 -10.15 -0.44
N GLU A 284 7.51 -8.91 -0.78
CA GLU A 284 6.73 -8.55 -1.96
C GLU A 284 7.66 -8.11 -3.10
N THR A 285 7.33 -8.47 -4.33
CA THR A 285 8.12 -8.08 -5.50
C THR A 285 8.08 -6.56 -5.70
N GLY A 286 9.24 -5.96 -5.93
CA GLY A 286 9.42 -4.55 -6.26
C GLY A 286 9.73 -4.33 -7.75
N ILE A 287 10.07 -3.09 -8.08
CA ILE A 287 10.53 -2.72 -9.42
C ILE A 287 11.91 -3.34 -9.67
N ASP A 288 12.18 -3.74 -10.93
CA ASP A 288 13.43 -4.37 -11.36
C ASP A 288 13.76 -5.69 -10.64
N GLY A 289 12.75 -6.38 -10.12
CA GLY A 289 12.93 -7.65 -9.42
C GLY A 289 13.51 -7.53 -8.00
N THR A 290 13.54 -6.32 -7.44
CA THR A 290 13.84 -6.14 -6.02
C THR A 290 12.75 -6.77 -5.15
N ILE A 291 13.07 -6.97 -3.88
CA ILE A 291 12.11 -7.42 -2.87
C ILE A 291 11.83 -6.27 -1.91
N ARG A 292 10.58 -5.90 -1.79
CA ARG A 292 10.07 -5.04 -0.73
C ARG A 292 9.90 -5.91 0.52
N TYR A 293 10.94 -5.97 1.34
CA TYR A 293 10.91 -6.70 2.60
C TYR A 293 10.38 -5.78 3.69
N LEU A 294 9.15 -6.00 4.12
CA LEU A 294 8.42 -5.06 4.97
C LEU A 294 7.50 -5.77 5.96
N ARG A 295 6.99 -4.99 6.89
CA ARG A 295 5.88 -5.34 7.76
C ARG A 295 4.76 -4.32 7.61
N ASN A 296 3.54 -4.80 7.45
CA ASN A 296 2.35 -3.97 7.55
C ASN A 296 2.11 -3.66 9.03
N VAL A 297 2.14 -2.37 9.35
CA VAL A 297 1.82 -1.80 10.66
C VAL A 297 0.61 -0.91 10.48
N MET A 298 -0.28 -0.85 11.47
CA MET A 298 -1.39 0.09 11.41
C MET A 298 -0.85 1.52 11.31
N GLY A 299 -1.39 2.30 10.38
CA GLY A 299 -0.94 3.65 10.09
C GLY A 299 -1.90 4.73 10.62
N LEU A 300 -2.15 5.73 9.79
CA LEU A 300 -3.01 6.86 10.14
C LEU A 300 -4.50 6.50 10.25
N TRP A 301 -4.86 5.24 10.07
CA TRP A 301 -6.22 4.73 10.30
C TRP A 301 -6.76 5.09 11.68
N LEU A 302 -5.95 4.97 12.75
CA LEU A 302 -6.37 5.32 14.09
C LEU A 302 -6.77 6.80 14.19
N LEU A 303 -6.01 7.66 13.53
CA LEU A 303 -6.29 9.11 13.48
C LEU A 303 -7.54 9.39 12.63
N GLN A 304 -7.64 8.79 11.44
CA GLN A 304 -8.78 8.95 10.53
C GLN A 304 -10.10 8.53 11.18
N GLU A 305 -10.10 7.35 11.85
CA GLU A 305 -11.28 6.85 12.57
C GLU A 305 -11.62 7.70 13.79
N SER A 306 -10.61 8.23 14.48
CA SER A 306 -10.86 9.14 15.61
C SER A 306 -11.52 10.44 15.14
N VAL A 307 -11.00 11.05 14.07
CA VAL A 307 -11.60 12.23 13.44
C VAL A 307 -13.04 11.95 13.00
N ARG A 308 -13.28 10.80 12.35
CA ARG A 308 -14.63 10.40 11.93
C ARG A 308 -15.58 10.23 13.13
N ALA A 309 -15.11 9.59 14.20
CA ALA A 309 -15.90 9.40 15.41
C ALA A 309 -16.26 10.74 16.09
N TRP A 310 -15.34 11.70 16.12
CA TRP A 310 -15.62 13.05 16.66
C TRP A 310 -16.59 13.82 15.78
N SER A 311 -16.37 13.82 14.45
CA SER A 311 -17.25 14.50 13.49
C SER A 311 -18.68 13.96 13.53
N SER A 312 -18.88 12.66 13.69
CA SER A 312 -20.21 12.04 13.81
C SER A 312 -20.96 12.44 15.09
N ARG A 313 -20.25 12.96 16.10
CA ARG A 313 -20.78 13.51 17.35
C ARG A 313 -20.96 15.02 17.32
N GLY A 314 -20.76 15.66 16.15
CA GLY A 314 -20.90 17.10 15.96
C GLY A 314 -19.73 17.94 16.48
N ALA A 315 -18.59 17.33 16.81
CA ALA A 315 -17.38 18.06 17.15
C ALA A 315 -16.65 18.52 15.88
N GLU A 316 -16.24 19.78 15.83
CA GLU A 316 -15.29 20.25 14.82
C GLU A 316 -13.94 19.60 15.04
N ALA A 317 -13.54 18.72 14.11
CA ALA A 317 -12.30 17.96 14.18
C ALA A 317 -11.37 18.36 13.02
N ASP A 318 -11.01 19.66 12.95
CA ASP A 318 -10.01 20.11 11.98
C ASP A 318 -8.65 19.48 12.28
N LEU A 319 -8.10 18.81 11.28
CA LEU A 319 -6.84 18.07 11.43
C LEU A 319 -5.66 18.99 11.82
N GLY A 320 -5.59 20.19 11.27
CA GLY A 320 -4.53 21.16 11.58
C GLY A 320 -4.55 21.57 13.05
N THR A 321 -5.71 21.91 13.56
CA THR A 321 -5.96 22.25 14.97
C THR A 321 -5.60 21.08 15.89
N LEU A 322 -6.02 19.86 15.52
CA LEU A 322 -5.72 18.65 16.30
C LEU A 322 -4.21 18.35 16.36
N LEU A 323 -3.50 18.51 15.23
CA LEU A 323 -2.04 18.30 15.19
C LEU A 323 -1.28 19.37 16.01
N THR A 324 -1.76 20.62 16.00
CA THR A 324 -1.20 21.70 16.84
C THR A 324 -1.38 21.37 18.32
N ALA A 325 -2.58 21.00 18.74
CA ALA A 325 -2.85 20.58 20.12
C ALA A 325 -2.04 19.34 20.53
N ALA A 326 -1.86 18.38 19.60
CA ALA A 326 -1.03 17.20 19.84
C ALA A 326 0.47 17.55 20.02
N ALA A 327 0.98 18.57 19.33
CA ALA A 327 2.36 19.01 19.49
C ALA A 327 2.60 19.62 20.87
N GLU A 328 1.60 20.28 21.45
CA GLU A 328 1.64 20.89 22.80
C GLU A 328 1.37 19.87 23.93
N ALA A 329 0.73 18.75 23.60
CA ALA A 329 0.39 17.71 24.58
C ALA A 329 1.66 17.02 25.13
N PRO A 330 1.64 16.56 26.42
CA PRO A 330 2.77 15.86 27.02
C PRO A 330 3.18 14.61 26.23
N ALA A 331 4.47 14.54 25.88
CA ALA A 331 5.05 13.46 25.10
C ALA A 331 4.99 12.13 25.87
N LEU A 332 4.68 11.04 25.15
CA LEU A 332 4.75 9.66 25.66
C LEU A 332 3.96 9.43 26.97
N ARG A 333 2.97 10.25 27.28
CA ARG A 333 2.15 10.07 28.49
C ARG A 333 1.33 8.78 28.44
N ALA A 334 0.72 8.52 27.29
CA ALA A 334 0.02 7.27 26.98
C ALA A 334 0.43 6.75 25.61
N VAL A 335 0.60 5.45 25.50
CA VAL A 335 0.94 4.75 24.25
C VAL A 335 0.21 3.42 24.17
N VAL A 336 -0.14 3.00 22.96
CA VAL A 336 -0.82 1.72 22.69
C VAL A 336 -0.07 0.93 21.61
N ASP A 337 -0.31 -0.37 21.51
CA ASP A 337 0.12 -1.12 20.32
C ASP A 337 -0.89 -0.87 19.20
N PRO A 338 -0.51 -0.13 18.12
CA PRO A 338 -1.43 0.17 17.05
C PRO A 338 -1.88 -1.07 16.26
N ASP A 339 -1.13 -2.18 16.35
CA ASP A 339 -1.46 -3.47 15.71
C ASP A 339 -2.42 -4.31 16.55
N GLY A 340 -2.90 -3.81 17.70
CA GLY A 340 -3.91 -4.47 18.50
C GLY A 340 -5.17 -4.80 17.72
N PRO A 341 -5.71 -6.03 17.82
CA PRO A 341 -6.85 -6.48 16.99
C PRO A 341 -8.10 -5.61 17.16
N GLU A 342 -8.25 -4.93 18.28
CA GLU A 342 -9.34 -4.00 18.55
C GLU A 342 -9.34 -2.76 17.65
N PHE A 343 -8.20 -2.42 17.05
CA PHE A 343 -8.07 -1.23 16.19
C PHE A 343 -8.33 -1.52 14.72
N LEU A 344 -8.47 -2.78 14.31
CA LEU A 344 -8.64 -3.16 12.92
C LEU A 344 -10.01 -2.72 12.35
N ALA A 345 -11.08 -2.90 13.11
CA ALA A 345 -12.43 -2.60 12.67
C ALA A 345 -12.76 -1.10 12.80
N PRO A 346 -13.58 -0.52 11.90
CA PRO A 346 -14.10 0.85 12.05
C PRO A 346 -14.95 1.02 13.31
N GLY A 347 -15.10 2.26 13.81
CA GLY A 347 -15.97 2.57 14.94
C GLY A 347 -15.39 3.62 15.90
N ASP A 348 -15.77 3.52 17.19
CA ASP A 348 -15.33 4.49 18.19
C ASP A 348 -13.87 4.28 18.58
N MET A 349 -12.97 4.77 17.74
CA MET A 349 -11.54 4.62 17.94
C MET A 349 -11.02 5.31 19.20
N PRO A 350 -11.45 6.54 19.56
CA PRO A 350 -11.03 7.17 20.81
C PRO A 350 -11.38 6.35 22.05
N ALA A 351 -12.55 5.74 22.09
CA ALA A 351 -12.96 4.88 23.22
C ALA A 351 -12.09 3.61 23.29
N ARG A 352 -11.74 3.01 22.15
CA ARG A 352 -10.85 1.83 22.10
C ARG A 352 -9.43 2.17 22.56
N ILE A 353 -8.88 3.31 22.16
CA ILE A 353 -7.57 3.79 22.62
C ILE A 353 -7.60 4.00 24.12
N ALA A 354 -8.63 4.67 24.66
CA ALA A 354 -8.77 4.87 26.09
C ALA A 354 -8.87 3.52 26.86
N ALA A 355 -9.58 2.54 26.33
CA ALA A 355 -9.67 1.19 26.91
C ALA A 355 -8.31 0.47 26.88
N ALA A 356 -7.56 0.57 25.77
CA ALA A 356 -6.23 -0.02 25.64
C ALA A 356 -5.24 0.58 26.64
N CYS A 357 -5.24 1.91 26.85
CA CYS A 357 -4.43 2.57 27.86
C CYS A 357 -4.74 2.03 29.26
N ARG A 358 -6.02 1.91 29.64
CA ARG A 358 -6.40 1.36 30.95
C ARG A 358 -5.93 -0.08 31.16
N ARG A 359 -6.01 -0.93 30.12
CA ARG A 359 -5.53 -2.33 30.21
C ARG A 359 -4.04 -2.43 30.53
N THR A 360 -3.26 -1.46 30.09
CA THR A 360 -1.81 -1.38 30.34
C THR A 360 -1.45 -0.52 31.57
N GLY A 361 -2.45 -0.15 32.39
CA GLY A 361 -2.24 0.63 33.60
C GLY A 361 -1.87 2.11 33.34
N GLN A 362 -2.19 2.61 32.16
CA GLN A 362 -1.93 4.00 31.77
C GLN A 362 -3.20 4.84 31.88
N ASP A 363 -3.06 6.11 32.26
CA ASP A 363 -4.15 7.08 32.21
C ASP A 363 -4.57 7.30 30.74
N PRO A 364 -5.87 7.23 30.42
CA PRO A 364 -6.32 7.50 29.06
C PRO A 364 -6.09 8.98 28.69
N PRO A 365 -5.93 9.29 27.39
CA PRO A 365 -5.87 10.66 26.90
C PRO A 365 -7.09 11.48 27.36
N ALA A 366 -6.85 12.71 27.82
CA ALA A 366 -7.88 13.55 28.44
C ALA A 366 -8.77 14.30 27.42
N ASP A 367 -8.25 14.55 26.23
CA ASP A 367 -8.88 15.37 25.18
C ASP A 367 -8.46 14.89 23.80
N PRO A 368 -9.04 15.43 22.71
CA PRO A 368 -8.68 15.05 21.33
C PRO A 368 -7.21 15.28 20.98
N GLY A 369 -6.60 16.39 21.43
CA GLY A 369 -5.18 16.68 21.19
C GLY A 369 -4.26 15.64 21.84
N ALA A 370 -4.53 15.28 23.10
CA ALA A 370 -3.82 14.23 23.81
C ALA A 370 -4.04 12.84 23.17
N THR A 371 -5.25 12.59 22.61
CA THR A 371 -5.54 11.35 21.87
C THR A 371 -4.72 11.27 20.58
N VAL A 372 -4.66 12.35 19.82
CA VAL A 372 -3.82 12.42 18.61
C VAL A 372 -2.35 12.23 18.96
N ARG A 373 -1.88 12.85 20.06
CA ARG A 373 -0.51 12.66 20.53
C ARG A 373 -0.22 11.20 20.89
N CYS A 374 -1.11 10.56 21.62
CA CYS A 374 -1.01 9.12 21.93
C CYS A 374 -0.91 8.28 20.65
N ILE A 375 -1.73 8.56 19.64
CA ILE A 375 -1.67 7.85 18.36
C ILE A 375 -0.30 8.06 17.70
N LEU A 376 0.17 9.28 17.57
CA LEU A 376 1.43 9.58 16.87
C LEU A 376 2.66 9.02 17.60
N ASP A 377 2.70 9.12 18.93
CA ASP A 377 3.75 8.49 19.74
C ASP A 377 3.75 6.97 19.58
N SER A 378 2.56 6.34 19.55
CA SER A 378 2.39 4.90 19.34
C SER A 378 2.85 4.44 17.95
N LEU A 379 2.51 5.20 16.91
CA LEU A 379 2.97 4.93 15.54
C LEU A 379 4.49 5.04 15.43
N ALA A 380 5.10 6.06 16.04
CA ALA A 380 6.55 6.21 16.05
C ALA A 380 7.26 5.04 16.77
N LEU A 381 6.68 4.52 17.86
CA LEU A 381 7.17 3.30 18.53
C LEU A 381 7.04 2.06 17.65
N ALA A 382 5.93 1.90 16.95
CA ALA A 382 5.73 0.77 16.04
C ALA A 382 6.70 0.83 14.84
N HIS A 383 6.94 2.02 14.28
CA HIS A 383 7.98 2.24 13.26
C HIS A 383 9.35 1.84 13.77
N ARG A 384 9.74 2.31 14.96
CA ARG A 384 11.01 1.95 15.61
C ARG A 384 11.16 0.44 15.76
N ARG A 385 10.11 -0.24 16.25
CA ARG A 385 10.12 -1.70 16.44
C ARG A 385 10.33 -2.42 15.12
N ALA A 386 9.53 -2.10 14.10
CA ALA A 386 9.65 -2.74 12.79
C ALA A 386 11.03 -2.49 12.14
N LEU A 387 11.61 -1.29 12.33
CA LEU A 387 12.96 -0.97 11.86
C LEU A 387 14.06 -1.74 12.59
N ALA A 388 13.94 -1.93 13.89
CA ALA A 388 14.89 -2.73 14.65
C ALA A 388 14.82 -4.21 14.20
N GLU A 389 13.61 -4.75 14.08
CA GLU A 389 13.37 -6.13 13.62
C GLU A 389 13.89 -6.35 12.19
N VAL A 390 13.68 -5.42 11.26
CA VAL A 390 14.16 -5.59 9.87
C VAL A 390 15.69 -5.57 9.78
N GLN A 391 16.36 -4.73 10.57
CA GLN A 391 17.82 -4.70 10.64
C GLN A 391 18.39 -6.02 11.21
N GLU A 392 17.79 -6.54 12.28
CA GLU A 392 18.19 -7.81 12.88
C GLU A 392 18.00 -8.98 11.91
N LEU A 393 16.83 -9.06 11.26
CA LEU A 393 16.48 -10.16 10.36
C LEU A 393 17.30 -10.17 9.07
N THR A 394 17.73 -9.00 8.59
CA THR A 394 18.50 -8.86 7.35
C THR A 394 20.00 -8.78 7.58
N GLY A 395 20.44 -8.50 8.81
CA GLY A 395 21.84 -8.18 9.13
C GLY A 395 22.33 -6.87 8.49
N ARG A 396 21.43 -6.01 8.00
CA ARG A 396 21.75 -4.74 7.33
C ARG A 396 21.59 -3.56 8.27
N HIS A 397 22.40 -2.54 8.04
CA HIS A 397 22.30 -1.27 8.75
C HIS A 397 21.40 -0.29 7.99
N VAL A 398 20.77 0.62 8.73
CA VAL A 398 19.95 1.71 8.18
C VAL A 398 20.54 3.05 8.64
N ASP A 399 20.93 3.89 7.69
CA ASP A 399 21.44 5.24 7.96
C ASP A 399 20.34 6.31 7.91
N THR A 400 19.30 6.08 7.11
CA THR A 400 18.24 7.05 6.86
C THR A 400 16.91 6.34 6.69
N VAL A 401 15.86 6.92 7.26
CA VAL A 401 14.48 6.47 7.09
C VAL A 401 13.77 7.43 6.13
N HIS A 402 13.13 6.92 5.09
CA HIS A 402 12.31 7.70 4.18
C HIS A 402 10.83 7.49 4.52
N ILE A 403 10.09 8.57 4.82
CA ILE A 403 8.63 8.53 4.96
C ILE A 403 8.02 9.12 3.70
N VAL A 404 7.28 8.29 2.97
CA VAL A 404 6.59 8.66 1.72
C VAL A 404 5.07 8.51 1.87
N GLY A 405 4.32 9.07 0.92
CA GLY A 405 2.86 9.05 0.97
C GLY A 405 2.28 10.15 1.86
N GLY A 406 0.98 10.05 2.17
CA GLY A 406 0.23 11.07 2.92
C GLY A 406 0.81 11.41 4.29
N GLY A 407 1.42 10.44 4.96
CA GLY A 407 2.07 10.61 6.27
C GLY A 407 3.27 11.56 6.25
N ALA A 408 3.92 11.75 5.11
CA ALA A 408 5.02 12.69 4.95
C ALA A 408 4.59 14.18 5.17
N ARG A 409 3.29 14.49 5.07
CA ARG A 409 2.74 15.81 5.39
C ARG A 409 2.69 16.07 6.90
N ASN A 410 2.65 15.02 7.71
CA ASN A 410 2.57 15.13 9.16
C ASN A 410 3.97 15.34 9.75
N ALA A 411 4.39 16.60 9.88
CA ALA A 411 5.71 16.96 10.39
C ALA A 411 5.95 16.44 11.82
N LEU A 412 4.90 16.41 12.66
CA LEU A 412 5.01 15.88 14.02
C LEU A 412 5.31 14.38 14.01
N LEU A 413 4.59 13.59 13.22
CA LEU A 413 4.89 12.15 13.07
C LEU A 413 6.30 11.90 12.53
N CYS A 414 6.74 12.68 11.53
CA CYS A 414 8.09 12.57 10.98
C CYS A 414 9.17 12.83 12.05
N GLN A 415 9.01 13.88 12.84
CA GLN A 415 9.93 14.18 13.94
C GLN A 415 9.90 13.11 15.03
N LEU A 416 8.71 12.69 15.46
CA LEU A 416 8.55 11.63 16.46
C LEU A 416 9.17 10.30 16.00
N THR A 417 9.04 9.99 14.71
CA THR A 417 9.69 8.80 14.13
C THR A 417 11.21 8.94 14.14
N ALA A 418 11.76 10.12 13.79
CA ALA A 418 13.20 10.37 13.88
C ALA A 418 13.71 10.20 15.32
N ASP A 419 12.99 10.77 16.29
CA ASP A 419 13.33 10.72 17.72
C ASP A 419 13.24 9.29 18.27
N ALA A 420 12.19 8.56 17.91
CA ALA A 420 12.00 7.19 18.36
C ALA A 420 13.06 6.24 17.80
N CYS A 421 13.37 6.35 16.50
CA CYS A 421 14.33 5.49 15.81
C CYS A 421 15.80 5.89 16.10
N GLY A 422 16.04 7.17 16.48
CA GLY A 422 17.38 7.72 16.61
C GLY A 422 18.10 7.86 15.27
N LEU A 423 17.34 7.97 14.16
CA LEU A 423 17.81 8.06 12.79
C LEU A 423 17.23 9.28 12.09
N PRO A 424 17.95 9.89 11.14
CA PRO A 424 17.39 10.93 10.31
C PRO A 424 16.18 10.42 9.52
N VAL A 425 15.11 11.22 9.43
CA VAL A 425 13.95 10.97 8.60
C VAL A 425 13.92 11.96 7.44
N VAL A 426 13.81 11.46 6.22
CA VAL A 426 13.55 12.25 5.01
C VAL A 426 12.09 12.03 4.62
N ALA A 427 11.27 13.07 4.73
CA ALA A 427 9.85 13.05 4.41
C ALA A 427 9.58 13.58 2.99
N GLY A 428 8.84 12.81 2.22
CA GLY A 428 8.48 13.08 0.83
C GLY A 428 9.11 12.09 -0.16
N PRO A 429 8.57 12.05 -1.36
CA PRO A 429 7.39 12.79 -1.83
C PRO A 429 6.08 12.32 -1.20
N VAL A 430 5.11 13.22 -1.15
CA VAL A 430 3.76 12.92 -0.64
C VAL A 430 2.98 12.04 -1.59
N GLU A 431 3.05 12.33 -2.88
CA GLU A 431 2.35 11.62 -3.95
C GLU A 431 3.23 10.49 -4.53
N ALA A 432 3.82 9.68 -3.63
CA ALA A 432 4.85 8.71 -3.99
C ALA A 432 4.33 7.61 -4.95
N ALA A 433 3.12 7.07 -4.72
CA ALA A 433 2.54 6.05 -5.60
C ALA A 433 2.38 6.60 -7.03
N ALA A 434 1.70 7.73 -7.19
CA ALA A 434 1.54 8.36 -8.49
C ALA A 434 2.88 8.74 -9.15
N LEU A 435 3.87 9.22 -8.40
CA LEU A 435 5.21 9.52 -8.92
C LEU A 435 5.95 8.26 -9.37
N GLY A 436 5.89 7.18 -8.60
CA GLY A 436 6.48 5.91 -9.01
C GLY A 436 5.84 5.36 -10.28
N ASN A 437 4.52 5.42 -10.38
CA ASN A 437 3.77 5.08 -11.58
C ASN A 437 4.26 5.91 -12.79
N VAL A 438 4.31 7.24 -12.65
CA VAL A 438 4.82 8.15 -13.69
C VAL A 438 6.26 7.83 -14.09
N LEU A 439 7.13 7.53 -13.14
CA LEU A 439 8.54 7.21 -13.40
C LEU A 439 8.72 5.90 -14.15
N VAL A 440 7.97 4.86 -13.80
CA VAL A 440 8.00 3.57 -14.52
C VAL A 440 7.51 3.77 -15.96
N GLN A 441 6.40 4.48 -16.16
CA GLN A 441 5.91 4.83 -17.51
C GLN A 441 6.94 5.67 -18.26
N GLY A 442 7.50 6.71 -17.62
CA GLY A 442 8.51 7.58 -18.20
C GLY A 442 9.75 6.82 -18.65
N ARG A 443 10.21 5.84 -17.87
CA ARG A 443 11.32 4.94 -18.22
C ARG A 443 10.97 4.07 -19.42
N ALA A 444 9.80 3.42 -19.40
CA ALA A 444 9.34 2.60 -20.52
C ALA A 444 9.17 3.40 -21.83
N ARG A 445 8.87 4.70 -21.72
CA ARG A 445 8.77 5.63 -22.87
C ARG A 445 10.10 6.32 -23.21
N GLY A 446 11.20 5.97 -22.54
CA GLY A 446 12.53 6.55 -22.80
C GLY A 446 12.72 7.99 -22.31
N ALA A 447 11.79 8.52 -21.51
CA ALA A 447 11.86 9.88 -20.97
C ALA A 447 12.65 9.97 -19.65
N VAL A 448 12.76 8.85 -18.92
CA VAL A 448 13.59 8.71 -17.71
C VAL A 448 14.71 7.72 -18.04
N PRO A 449 15.99 8.14 -17.98
CA PRO A 449 17.10 7.26 -18.28
C PRO A 449 17.43 6.32 -17.10
N GLY A 450 18.05 5.20 -17.41
CA GLY A 450 18.65 4.30 -16.45
C GLY A 450 17.68 3.35 -15.76
N ASP A 451 18.09 2.94 -14.57
CA ASP A 451 17.43 2.01 -13.69
C ASP A 451 16.65 2.76 -12.57
N LEU A 452 16.31 2.02 -11.51
CA LEU A 452 15.66 2.58 -10.31
C LEU A 452 16.49 3.71 -9.66
N GLY A 453 17.83 3.63 -9.75
CA GLY A 453 18.73 4.69 -9.27
C GLY A 453 18.55 6.00 -10.02
N GLY A 454 18.41 5.94 -11.37
CA GLY A 454 18.15 7.10 -12.22
C GLY A 454 16.78 7.74 -11.96
N MET A 455 15.74 6.91 -11.70
CA MET A 455 14.42 7.38 -11.29
C MET A 455 14.49 8.17 -9.98
N ARG A 456 15.19 7.64 -8.99
CA ARG A 456 15.38 8.26 -7.68
C ARG A 456 16.22 9.54 -7.72
N GLU A 457 17.20 9.60 -8.63
CA GLU A 457 17.97 10.82 -8.83
C GLU A 457 17.11 11.95 -9.36
N LEU A 458 16.23 11.69 -10.33
CA LEU A 458 15.27 12.67 -10.84
C LEU A 458 14.35 13.19 -9.71
N LEU A 459 13.87 12.30 -8.85
CA LEU A 459 13.04 12.69 -7.68
C LEU A 459 13.80 13.63 -6.73
N ARG A 460 15.05 13.30 -6.37
CA ARG A 460 15.84 14.16 -5.47
C ARG A 460 16.09 15.56 -6.01
N ARG A 461 16.11 15.71 -7.34
CA ARG A 461 16.31 17.01 -7.99
C ARG A 461 15.03 17.83 -8.13
N THR A 462 13.87 17.15 -8.15
CA THR A 462 12.63 17.80 -8.58
C THR A 462 11.54 17.85 -7.49
N GLN A 463 11.69 17.08 -6.42
CA GLN A 463 10.67 17.03 -5.35
C GLN A 463 11.14 17.73 -4.09
N ASP A 464 10.20 18.37 -3.40
CA ASP A 464 10.45 18.93 -2.08
C ASP A 464 10.59 17.84 -1.03
N LEU A 465 11.76 17.74 -0.43
CA LEU A 465 12.09 16.78 0.60
C LEU A 465 12.42 17.51 1.89
N ARG A 466 11.81 17.08 2.99
CA ARG A 466 12.05 17.64 4.32
C ARG A 466 12.84 16.67 5.17
N ARG A 467 13.91 17.14 5.80
CA ARG A 467 14.74 16.32 6.67
C ARG A 467 14.48 16.64 8.14
N PHE A 468 14.34 15.62 8.95
CA PHE A 468 14.13 15.67 10.39
C PHE A 468 15.28 14.93 11.07
N GLU A 469 16.02 15.62 11.91
CA GLU A 469 17.11 15.03 12.69
C GLU A 469 16.59 14.53 14.03
N PRO A 470 17.08 13.38 14.53
CA PRO A 470 16.68 12.88 15.83
C PRO A 470 17.17 13.81 16.95
N SER A 471 16.32 14.05 17.93
CA SER A 471 16.68 14.80 19.13
C SER A 471 17.75 14.04 19.92
N ARG A 472 18.78 14.77 20.39
CA ARG A 472 19.86 14.17 21.20
C ARG A 472 19.40 13.67 22.58
N SER A 473 18.27 14.18 23.07
CA SER A 473 17.64 13.83 24.34
C SER A 473 16.37 13.04 24.13
N GLY A 474 16.03 12.14 25.05
CA GLY A 474 14.73 11.45 25.01
C GLY A 474 14.77 9.95 24.74
N ARG A 475 15.91 9.36 24.33
CA ARG A 475 16.01 7.92 24.03
C ARG A 475 15.50 7.05 25.19
N ARG A 476 15.84 7.40 26.42
CA ARG A 476 15.36 6.68 27.61
C ARG A 476 13.83 6.72 27.76
N ALA A 477 13.20 7.86 27.47
CA ALA A 477 11.75 7.98 27.53
C ALA A 477 11.05 7.10 26.47
N TRP A 478 11.62 7.01 25.26
CA TRP A 478 11.17 6.08 24.23
C TRP A 478 11.32 4.62 24.63
N ASP A 479 12.45 4.25 25.28
CA ASP A 479 12.67 2.90 25.79
C ASP A 479 11.69 2.53 26.91
N GLU A 480 11.38 3.47 27.80
CA GLU A 480 10.40 3.30 28.87
C GLU A 480 8.97 3.17 28.30
N ALA A 481 8.63 3.97 27.29
CA ALA A 481 7.34 3.89 26.61
C ALA A 481 7.18 2.56 25.86
N ALA A 482 8.22 2.12 25.16
CA ALA A 482 8.20 0.82 24.46
C ALA A 482 7.93 -0.36 25.39
N ARG A 483 8.54 -0.39 26.60
CA ARG A 483 8.29 -1.45 27.59
C ARG A 483 6.86 -1.52 28.13
N ARG A 484 6.11 -0.39 28.09
CA ARG A 484 4.69 -0.39 28.48
C ARG A 484 3.78 -1.10 27.50
N VAL A 485 4.17 -1.11 26.22
CA VAL A 485 3.36 -1.62 25.10
C VAL A 485 3.87 -2.97 24.62
N TYR A 486 5.18 -3.15 24.61
CA TYR A 486 5.86 -4.36 24.16
C TYR A 486 6.66 -4.96 25.32
N PRO A 487 5.98 -5.65 26.27
CA PRO A 487 6.70 -6.40 27.31
C PRO A 487 7.52 -7.49 26.64
N GLY A 488 8.83 -7.54 26.96
CA GLY A 488 9.79 -8.48 26.39
C GLY A 488 9.45 -9.94 26.62
#